data_6bd7fca6ab5e9d8706a1707d04aec3d0
#
_entry.id   6bd7fca6ab5e9d8706a1707d04aec3d0
#
_cell.length_a   1.000
_cell.length_b   1.000
_cell.length_c   1.000
_cell.angle_alpha   90.00
_cell.angle_beta   90.00
_cell.angle_gamma   90.00
#
_symmetry.space_group_name_H-M   'P 1'
#
loop_
_entity.id
_entity.type
_entity.pdbx_description
1 polymer ?
#
loop_
_entity_poly.entity_id
_entity_poly.type
_entity_poly.pdbx_seq_one_letter_code
_entity_poly.pdbx_strand_id
1 'polypeptide(L)'
;MVTTMTERPVRVLQFGEGNFLRCFIDWMVQRMNDRAGFDGLVRIVQPIGDALTPPSRALNARGGFYHTCLRGVVDGRPVEILEENHAVEKVLCAKAQWDEVEAGARLPSLRFVVSNTTEAGIEYRAGEDTFPRKVALLLKARFASGLPGLVFLPCELIEHNGDALKRCVLQYVADWGDDALAAWIARDCVFCSTLVDRIVAGRPDPESADRYAARLGERDDALVCGEPFHFFVVETPPGFDLEAELPLRKAGVNVVYTPDMQPYRTRKVRFLNGAHTATIPEGILAGFTEVAELVADPHFNAHFKKILFEEIFPTVDLPEDEKRAYAESVLERFANPFAHHKLLSIALNSVSKWKVRVLPTILDYVRLKGTLPENLTRSFAWLLRFYRTDKVNDSPEVVAYFKSNPSPDDVMRRTDLWGLDLTAIPGFAACVADALAQEQTPRRARA
;
A
#
# COMPACT_ATOMS: atom_id res chain seq x y z
N MET A 1 28.39 -22.25 17.13
CA MET A 1 27.28 -22.99 17.75
C MET A 1 26.11 -22.94 16.80
N VAL A 2 25.74 -24.06 16.18
CA VAL A 2 24.53 -24.14 15.37
C VAL A 2 23.38 -24.12 16.36
N THR A 3 22.70 -22.96 16.48
CA THR A 3 21.47 -22.87 17.24
C THR A 3 20.48 -23.76 16.53
N THR A 4 20.08 -24.87 17.14
CA THR A 4 18.98 -25.71 16.67
C THR A 4 17.77 -24.80 16.51
N MET A 5 17.37 -24.50 15.26
CA MET A 5 16.09 -23.85 14.98
C MET A 5 15.01 -24.76 15.58
N THR A 6 14.39 -24.31 16.65
CA THR A 6 13.18 -24.93 17.17
C THR A 6 12.19 -24.97 16.03
N GLU A 7 11.61 -26.12 15.69
CA GLU A 7 10.60 -26.28 14.65
C GLU A 7 9.35 -25.49 15.06
N ARG A 8 9.31 -24.21 14.69
CA ARG A 8 8.12 -23.39 14.94
C ARG A 8 6.96 -23.88 14.06
N PRO A 9 5.74 -23.86 14.58
CA PRO A 9 4.58 -24.26 13.79
C PRO A 9 4.21 -23.19 12.73
N VAL A 10 3.64 -23.63 11.61
CA VAL A 10 3.03 -22.72 10.63
C VAL A 10 1.77 -22.11 11.22
N ARG A 11 1.76 -20.80 11.42
CA ARG A 11 0.62 -20.04 11.93
C ARG A 11 -0.02 -19.14 10.89
N VAL A 12 0.74 -18.80 9.84
CA VAL A 12 0.32 -17.87 8.78
C VAL A 12 0.40 -18.56 7.42
N LEU A 13 -0.67 -18.53 6.66
CA LEU A 13 -0.70 -18.86 5.23
C LEU A 13 -0.78 -17.55 4.44
N GLN A 14 0.19 -17.29 3.58
CA GLN A 14 0.32 -16.04 2.87
C GLN A 14 0.15 -16.21 1.37
N PHE A 15 -0.83 -15.56 0.77
CA PHE A 15 -1.01 -15.50 -0.68
C PHE A 15 -0.33 -14.26 -1.27
N GLY A 16 0.76 -14.50 -1.98
CA GLY A 16 1.64 -13.48 -2.54
C GLY A 16 3.07 -13.62 -2.02
N GLU A 17 3.99 -13.91 -2.94
CA GLU A 17 5.43 -14.08 -2.70
C GLU A 17 6.22 -12.79 -2.94
N GLY A 18 5.52 -11.70 -3.26
CA GLY A 18 6.09 -10.44 -3.70
C GLY A 18 6.93 -9.74 -2.64
N ASN A 19 7.69 -8.75 -3.10
CA ASN A 19 8.59 -7.97 -2.25
C ASN A 19 7.85 -7.28 -1.09
N PHE A 20 6.58 -6.85 -1.34
CA PHE A 20 5.82 -6.10 -0.33
C PHE A 20 5.58 -6.94 0.93
N LEU A 21 4.95 -8.12 0.81
CA LEU A 21 4.64 -8.94 1.98
C LEU A 21 5.90 -9.41 2.70
N ARG A 22 6.96 -9.75 1.99
CA ARG A 22 8.24 -10.15 2.59
C ARG A 22 8.88 -9.00 3.40
N CYS A 23 8.76 -7.77 2.94
CA CYS A 23 9.26 -6.59 3.64
C CYS A 23 8.26 -5.99 4.64
N PHE A 24 7.05 -6.54 4.76
CA PHE A 24 6.00 -6.02 5.62
C PHE A 24 5.50 -7.08 6.61
N ILE A 25 4.73 -8.07 6.15
CA ILE A 25 4.14 -9.10 7.02
C ILE A 25 5.20 -10.09 7.54
N ASP A 26 6.04 -10.65 6.66
CA ASP A 26 7.04 -11.62 7.09
C ASP A 26 8.07 -10.96 8.03
N TRP A 27 8.41 -9.70 7.77
CA TRP A 27 9.22 -8.88 8.67
C TRP A 27 8.54 -8.65 10.03
N MET A 28 7.24 -8.42 10.06
CA MET A 28 6.47 -8.29 11.30
C MET A 28 6.41 -9.61 12.07
N VAL A 29 6.24 -10.74 11.38
CA VAL A 29 6.24 -12.07 12.00
C VAL A 29 7.60 -12.36 12.62
N GLN A 30 8.71 -12.04 11.93
CA GLN A 30 10.05 -12.14 12.51
C GLN A 30 10.17 -11.34 13.81
N ARG A 31 9.73 -10.08 13.80
CA ARG A 31 9.75 -9.24 15.01
C ARG A 31 8.88 -9.78 16.13
N MET A 32 7.71 -10.32 15.82
CA MET A 32 6.86 -10.97 16.84
C MET A 32 7.52 -12.23 17.40
N ASN A 33 8.21 -13.01 16.59
CA ASN A 33 8.99 -14.15 17.05
C ASN A 33 10.10 -13.73 18.00
N ASP A 34 10.82 -12.65 17.67
CA ASP A 34 11.98 -12.21 18.45
C ASP A 34 11.59 -11.52 19.76
N ARG A 35 10.45 -10.83 19.81
CA ARG A 35 10.15 -9.88 20.88
C ARG A 35 8.85 -10.14 21.64
N ALA A 36 7.93 -10.89 21.03
CA ALA A 36 6.58 -11.05 21.56
C ALA A 36 6.17 -12.50 21.84
N GLY A 37 7.03 -13.47 21.51
CA GLY A 37 6.75 -14.89 21.72
C GLY A 37 5.65 -15.44 20.82
N PHE A 38 5.52 -14.94 19.59
CA PHE A 38 4.53 -15.41 18.64
C PHE A 38 4.74 -16.86 18.24
N ASP A 39 6.02 -17.27 18.13
CA ASP A 39 6.45 -18.64 17.83
C ASP A 39 5.71 -19.24 16.63
N GLY A 40 5.82 -18.59 15.47
CA GLY A 40 5.10 -18.97 14.26
C GLY A 40 5.88 -18.75 12.98
N LEU A 41 5.61 -19.59 11.97
CA LEU A 41 6.15 -19.47 10.62
C LEU A 41 5.06 -19.07 9.62
N VAL A 42 5.52 -18.49 8.52
CA VAL A 42 4.74 -18.13 7.35
C VAL A 42 4.98 -19.17 6.26
N ARG A 43 3.91 -19.81 5.78
CA ARG A 43 3.93 -20.59 4.54
C ARG A 43 3.43 -19.70 3.41
N ILE A 44 4.29 -19.40 2.45
CA ILE A 44 3.95 -18.53 1.32
C ILE A 44 3.36 -19.36 0.19
N VAL A 45 2.33 -18.84 -0.45
CA VAL A 45 1.70 -19.40 -1.66
C VAL A 45 1.84 -18.39 -2.80
N GLN A 46 2.56 -18.77 -3.84
CA GLN A 46 2.60 -18.06 -5.11
C GLN A 46 1.30 -18.35 -5.85
N PRO A 47 0.38 -17.36 -6.03
CA PRO A 47 -0.97 -17.63 -6.54
C PRO A 47 -1.04 -17.82 -8.04
N ILE A 48 -0.06 -17.30 -8.80
CA ILE A 48 -0.04 -17.25 -10.27
C ILE A 48 1.21 -17.93 -10.82
N GLY A 49 1.09 -18.52 -12.01
CA GLY A 49 2.18 -19.18 -12.72
C GLY A 49 2.20 -20.68 -12.51
N ASP A 50 2.89 -21.37 -13.42
CA ASP A 50 2.98 -22.85 -13.45
C ASP A 50 4.16 -23.41 -12.64
N ALA A 51 5.10 -22.53 -12.24
CA ALA A 51 6.27 -22.88 -11.46
C ALA A 51 6.68 -21.72 -10.57
N LEU A 52 7.48 -22.01 -9.54
CA LEU A 52 8.04 -20.98 -8.65
C LEU A 52 8.90 -19.98 -9.44
N THR A 53 8.76 -18.70 -9.09
CA THR A 53 9.63 -17.63 -9.60
C THR A 53 11.08 -17.83 -9.17
N PRO A 54 12.07 -17.23 -9.86
CA PRO A 54 13.47 -17.30 -9.41
C PRO A 54 13.68 -16.86 -7.95
N PRO A 55 13.07 -15.75 -7.46
CA PRO A 55 13.16 -15.39 -6.05
C PRO A 55 12.59 -16.44 -5.11
N SER A 56 11.44 -17.02 -5.45
CA SER A 56 10.79 -18.05 -4.63
C SER A 56 11.66 -19.31 -4.53
N ARG A 57 12.31 -19.69 -5.64
CA ARG A 57 13.29 -20.81 -5.61
C ARG A 57 14.51 -20.49 -4.77
N ALA A 58 15.07 -19.28 -4.89
CA ALA A 58 16.20 -18.85 -4.09
C ALA A 58 15.85 -18.87 -2.59
N LEU A 59 14.65 -18.40 -2.22
CA LEU A 59 14.17 -18.42 -0.85
C LEU A 59 14.04 -19.87 -0.32
N ASN A 60 13.44 -20.77 -1.11
CA ASN A 60 13.35 -22.18 -0.71
C ASN A 60 14.70 -22.88 -0.59
N ALA A 61 15.66 -22.57 -1.48
CA ALA A 61 17.02 -23.12 -1.42
C ALA A 61 17.78 -22.73 -0.13
N ARG A 62 17.36 -21.62 0.50
CA ARG A 62 17.87 -21.12 1.77
C ARG A 62 17.01 -21.51 2.99
N GLY A 63 16.05 -22.43 2.82
CA GLY A 63 15.15 -22.84 3.91
C GLY A 63 14.25 -21.73 4.44
N GLY A 64 13.86 -20.79 3.58
CA GLY A 64 13.03 -19.64 3.95
C GLY A 64 13.81 -18.44 4.50
N PHE A 65 15.11 -18.55 4.68
CA PHE A 65 15.95 -17.45 5.17
C PHE A 65 16.25 -16.40 4.09
N TYR A 66 16.14 -15.13 4.46
CA TYR A 66 16.53 -14.00 3.64
C TYR A 66 16.80 -12.75 4.48
N HIS A 67 17.32 -11.69 3.83
CA HIS A 67 17.55 -10.41 4.49
C HIS A 67 16.56 -9.35 4.04
N THR A 68 16.15 -8.51 4.99
CA THR A 68 15.42 -7.27 4.74
C THR A 68 16.38 -6.09 4.92
N CYS A 69 16.47 -5.23 3.91
CA CYS A 69 17.23 -3.98 3.99
C CYS A 69 16.27 -2.82 4.20
N LEU A 70 16.30 -2.20 5.38
CA LEU A 70 15.53 -0.99 5.67
C LEU A 70 16.42 0.23 5.44
N ARG A 71 16.10 1.02 4.39
CA ARG A 71 16.90 2.18 4.01
C ARG A 71 16.04 3.41 3.75
N GLY A 72 16.44 4.54 4.32
CA GLY A 72 15.67 5.78 4.26
C GLY A 72 16.24 6.87 5.12
N VAL A 73 15.39 7.79 5.54
CA VAL A 73 15.73 8.86 6.47
C VAL A 73 14.99 8.61 7.78
N VAL A 74 15.70 8.70 8.90
CA VAL A 74 15.14 8.64 10.26
C VAL A 74 15.76 9.76 11.07
N ASP A 75 14.95 10.61 11.67
CA ASP A 75 15.40 11.81 12.41
C ASP A 75 16.36 12.68 11.57
N GLY A 76 16.04 12.88 10.29
CA GLY A 76 16.83 13.67 9.35
C GLY A 76 18.16 13.03 8.91
N ARG A 77 18.44 11.78 9.26
CA ARG A 77 19.69 11.08 8.93
C ARG A 77 19.43 9.88 8.02
N PRO A 78 20.22 9.68 6.96
CA PRO A 78 20.17 8.46 6.16
C PRO A 78 20.53 7.25 7.02
N VAL A 79 19.73 6.21 6.91
CA VAL A 79 19.96 4.91 7.56
C VAL A 79 19.90 3.78 6.54
N GLU A 80 20.67 2.71 6.79
CA GLU A 80 20.66 1.48 6.03
C GLU A 80 20.90 0.31 6.98
N ILE A 81 19.83 -0.44 7.28
CA ILE A 81 19.79 -1.49 8.28
C ILE A 81 19.49 -2.81 7.58
N LEU A 82 20.41 -3.80 7.72
CA LEU A 82 20.19 -5.16 7.26
C LEU A 82 19.69 -6.00 8.44
N GLU A 83 18.55 -6.64 8.27
CA GLU A 83 17.92 -7.52 9.25
C GLU A 83 17.72 -8.92 8.66
N GLU A 84 18.03 -9.95 9.44
CA GLU A 84 17.76 -11.35 9.08
C GLU A 84 16.28 -11.67 9.25
N ASN A 85 15.74 -12.48 8.35
CA ASN A 85 14.39 -12.99 8.43
C ASN A 85 14.38 -14.53 8.31
N HIS A 86 13.91 -15.18 9.37
CA HIS A 86 13.73 -16.62 9.51
C HIS A 86 12.26 -17.01 9.70
N ALA A 87 11.32 -16.09 9.45
CA ALA A 87 9.91 -16.32 9.68
C ALA A 87 9.22 -17.15 8.59
N VAL A 88 9.87 -17.34 7.44
CA VAL A 88 9.30 -18.10 6.33
C VAL A 88 9.69 -19.57 6.41
N GLU A 89 8.70 -20.48 6.29
CA GLU A 89 8.94 -21.92 6.18
C GLU A 89 9.37 -22.29 4.76
N LYS A 90 8.52 -21.95 3.79
CA LYS A 90 8.74 -22.21 2.36
C LYS A 90 7.74 -21.46 1.51
N VAL A 91 8.00 -21.45 0.19
CA VAL A 91 7.09 -20.97 -0.85
C VAL A 91 6.55 -22.17 -1.65
N LEU A 92 5.23 -22.22 -1.82
CA LEU A 92 4.53 -23.19 -2.67
C LEU A 92 3.97 -22.49 -3.91
N CYS A 93 3.97 -23.20 -5.06
CA CYS A 93 3.26 -22.76 -6.24
C CYS A 93 1.83 -23.31 -6.22
N ALA A 94 0.82 -22.44 -6.16
CA ALA A 94 -0.58 -22.85 -6.03
C ALA A 94 -1.00 -23.84 -7.14
N LYS A 95 -0.61 -23.60 -8.39
CA LYS A 95 -1.00 -24.43 -9.52
C LYS A 95 -0.32 -25.81 -9.50
N ALA A 96 0.97 -25.86 -9.14
CA ALA A 96 1.74 -27.10 -9.18
C ALA A 96 1.63 -27.93 -7.90
N GLN A 97 1.31 -27.30 -6.76
CA GLN A 97 1.39 -27.90 -5.42
C GLN A 97 0.10 -27.67 -4.60
N TRP A 98 -1.05 -27.69 -5.26
CA TRP A 98 -2.32 -27.37 -4.60
C TRP A 98 -2.61 -28.31 -3.41
N ASP A 99 -2.34 -29.59 -3.56
CA ASP A 99 -2.57 -30.56 -2.47
C ASP A 99 -1.79 -30.20 -1.19
N GLU A 100 -0.58 -29.68 -1.36
CA GLU A 100 0.26 -29.23 -0.23
C GLU A 100 -0.23 -27.89 0.36
N VAL A 101 -0.73 -26.99 -0.49
CA VAL A 101 -1.39 -25.75 -0.06
C VAL A 101 -2.65 -26.07 0.75
N GLU A 102 -3.49 -26.95 0.23
CA GLU A 102 -4.73 -27.38 0.89
C GLU A 102 -4.44 -28.13 2.21
N ALA A 103 -3.40 -28.97 2.24
CA ALA A 103 -2.96 -29.63 3.46
C ALA A 103 -2.57 -28.62 4.55
N GLY A 104 -2.05 -27.45 4.15
CA GLY A 104 -1.78 -26.33 5.06
C GLY A 104 -3.03 -25.87 5.82
N ALA A 105 -4.20 -25.86 5.18
CA ALA A 105 -5.46 -25.49 5.85
C ALA A 105 -5.89 -26.47 6.95
N ARG A 106 -5.38 -27.70 6.93
CA ARG A 106 -5.65 -28.74 7.93
C ARG A 106 -4.69 -28.73 9.12
N LEU A 107 -3.71 -27.80 9.14
CA LEU A 107 -2.84 -27.64 10.29
C LEU A 107 -3.60 -27.03 11.47
N PRO A 108 -3.60 -27.67 12.65
CA PRO A 108 -4.23 -27.08 13.85
C PRO A 108 -3.61 -25.76 14.27
N SER A 109 -2.32 -25.56 13.98
CA SER A 109 -1.57 -24.36 14.31
C SER A 109 -1.89 -23.17 13.40
N LEU A 110 -2.43 -23.41 12.19
CA LEU A 110 -2.77 -22.33 11.26
C LEU A 110 -3.90 -21.47 11.83
N ARG A 111 -3.68 -20.18 11.91
CA ARG A 111 -4.65 -19.22 12.43
C ARG A 111 -4.92 -18.05 11.50
N PHE A 112 -3.90 -17.60 10.75
CA PHE A 112 -3.97 -16.38 9.94
C PHE A 112 -3.83 -16.69 8.46
N VAL A 113 -4.60 -15.98 7.64
CA VAL A 113 -4.44 -15.93 6.19
C VAL A 113 -4.19 -14.49 5.79
N VAL A 114 -3.06 -14.23 5.16
CA VAL A 114 -2.67 -12.92 4.67
C VAL A 114 -2.63 -12.95 3.15
N SER A 115 -2.96 -11.85 2.48
CA SER A 115 -2.86 -11.77 1.02
C SER A 115 -2.40 -10.40 0.52
N ASN A 116 -1.76 -10.41 -0.63
CA ASN A 116 -1.52 -9.25 -1.48
C ASN A 116 -1.38 -9.73 -2.93
N THR A 117 -2.54 -10.03 -3.53
CA THR A 117 -2.67 -10.62 -4.87
C THR A 117 -2.95 -9.57 -5.95
N THR A 118 -2.71 -8.30 -5.67
CA THR A 118 -3.08 -7.10 -6.41
C THR A 118 -4.57 -6.73 -6.25
N GLU A 119 -4.92 -5.49 -6.65
CA GLU A 119 -6.31 -4.98 -6.59
C GLU A 119 -7.29 -5.84 -7.40
N ALA A 120 -6.81 -6.42 -8.52
CA ALA A 120 -7.60 -7.32 -9.37
C ALA A 120 -7.70 -8.76 -8.82
N GLY A 121 -6.99 -9.09 -7.74
CA GLY A 121 -6.97 -10.45 -7.19
C GLY A 121 -8.20 -10.79 -6.36
N ILE A 122 -8.84 -9.81 -5.72
CA ILE A 122 -10.06 -10.02 -4.93
C ILE A 122 -11.28 -9.79 -5.83
N GLU A 123 -11.57 -10.77 -6.67
CA GLU A 123 -12.69 -10.74 -7.61
C GLU A 123 -13.38 -12.11 -7.67
N TYR A 124 -14.71 -12.09 -7.71
CA TYR A 124 -15.50 -13.27 -8.04
C TYR A 124 -15.69 -13.38 -9.55
N ARG A 125 -15.36 -14.55 -10.12
CA ARG A 125 -15.63 -14.91 -11.51
C ARG A 125 -16.15 -16.35 -11.55
N ALA A 126 -17.40 -16.51 -11.95
CA ALA A 126 -18.06 -17.81 -11.97
C ALA A 126 -17.23 -18.84 -12.78
N GLY A 127 -16.93 -19.97 -12.15
CA GLY A 127 -16.19 -21.08 -12.78
C GLY A 127 -14.67 -20.87 -12.91
N GLU A 128 -14.12 -19.71 -12.62
CA GLU A 128 -12.69 -19.43 -12.72
C GLU A 128 -11.93 -19.76 -11.42
N ASP A 129 -10.64 -20.10 -11.55
CA ASP A 129 -9.74 -20.42 -10.42
C ASP A 129 -9.10 -19.16 -9.87
N THR A 130 -9.91 -18.27 -9.27
CA THR A 130 -9.46 -17.01 -8.65
C THR A 130 -8.87 -17.23 -7.26
N PHE A 131 -8.20 -16.20 -6.71
CA PHE A 131 -7.71 -16.23 -5.32
C PHE A 131 -8.85 -16.45 -4.29
N PRO A 132 -10.01 -15.74 -4.35
CA PRO A 132 -11.11 -16.00 -3.42
C PRO A 132 -11.69 -17.42 -3.54
N ARG A 133 -11.68 -18.04 -4.74
CA ARG A 133 -12.06 -19.44 -4.90
C ARG A 133 -11.09 -20.38 -4.18
N LYS A 134 -9.79 -20.13 -4.28
CA LYS A 134 -8.77 -20.89 -3.54
C LYS A 134 -8.99 -20.78 -2.03
N VAL A 135 -9.28 -19.59 -1.53
CA VAL A 135 -9.65 -19.38 -0.11
C VAL A 135 -10.89 -20.19 0.26
N ALA A 136 -11.95 -20.18 -0.56
CA ALA A 136 -13.15 -20.96 -0.31
C ALA A 136 -12.87 -22.47 -0.23
N LEU A 137 -12.00 -23.00 -1.13
CA LEU A 137 -11.57 -24.41 -1.10
C LEU A 137 -10.79 -24.75 0.17
N LEU A 138 -9.88 -23.86 0.63
CA LEU A 138 -9.14 -24.04 1.88
C LEU A 138 -10.08 -24.06 3.09
N LEU A 139 -11.08 -23.18 3.11
CA LEU A 139 -12.08 -23.13 4.17
C LEU A 139 -12.95 -24.38 4.17
N LYS A 140 -13.31 -24.92 3.00
CA LYS A 140 -14.03 -26.18 2.87
C LYS A 140 -13.22 -27.36 3.44
N ALA A 141 -11.92 -27.43 3.11
CA ALA A 141 -11.04 -28.47 3.65
C ALA A 141 -10.89 -28.36 5.18
N ARG A 142 -10.79 -27.14 5.70
CA ARG A 142 -10.68 -26.88 7.15
C ARG A 142 -11.97 -27.21 7.90
N PHE A 143 -13.11 -26.80 7.38
CA PHE A 143 -14.44 -27.13 7.91
C PHE A 143 -14.65 -28.65 7.99
N ALA A 144 -14.34 -29.36 6.90
CA ALA A 144 -14.42 -30.82 6.86
C ALA A 144 -13.50 -31.52 7.87
N SER A 145 -12.43 -30.84 8.30
CA SER A 145 -11.50 -31.33 9.33
C SER A 145 -11.93 -31.01 10.76
N GLY A 146 -13.06 -30.31 10.96
CA GLY A 146 -13.57 -29.93 12.28
C GLY A 146 -12.67 -28.89 13.02
N LEU A 147 -11.83 -28.15 12.30
CA LEU A 147 -10.90 -27.19 12.89
C LEU A 147 -11.56 -25.80 13.05
N PRO A 148 -11.08 -24.97 14.01
CA PRO A 148 -11.58 -23.61 14.21
C PRO A 148 -11.41 -22.73 12.97
N GLY A 149 -12.22 -21.68 12.84
CA GLY A 149 -12.12 -20.68 11.78
C GLY A 149 -10.78 -19.92 11.77
N LEU A 150 -10.55 -19.17 10.70
CA LEU A 150 -9.33 -18.42 10.45
C LEU A 150 -9.59 -16.92 10.52
N VAL A 151 -8.51 -16.17 10.74
CA VAL A 151 -8.47 -14.70 10.64
C VAL A 151 -7.83 -14.32 9.32
N PHE A 152 -8.52 -13.49 8.54
CA PHE A 152 -8.08 -12.99 7.24
C PHE A 152 -7.62 -11.55 7.35
N LEU A 153 -6.44 -11.27 6.80
CA LEU A 153 -5.78 -9.96 6.78
C LEU A 153 -5.33 -9.63 5.35
N PRO A 154 -6.28 -9.33 4.44
CA PRO A 154 -5.92 -8.93 3.08
C PRO A 154 -5.20 -7.58 3.09
N CYS A 155 -4.10 -7.46 2.34
CA CYS A 155 -3.26 -6.27 2.22
C CYS A 155 -3.38 -5.60 0.84
N GLU A 156 -4.35 -5.98 0.04
CA GLU A 156 -4.66 -5.37 -1.25
C GLU A 156 -5.17 -3.94 -1.08
N LEU A 157 -4.80 -3.04 -2.00
CA LEU A 157 -5.19 -1.62 -1.95
C LEU A 157 -6.63 -1.39 -2.43
N ILE A 158 -7.56 -2.14 -1.85
CA ILE A 158 -9.01 -2.06 -2.10
C ILE A 158 -9.68 -1.52 -0.84
N GLU A 159 -10.74 -0.74 -1.04
CA GLU A 159 -11.57 -0.26 0.06
C GLU A 159 -12.34 -1.43 0.69
N HIS A 160 -12.33 -1.50 2.03
CA HIS A 160 -12.93 -2.61 2.78
C HIS A 160 -12.51 -3.98 2.23
N ASN A 161 -11.19 -4.18 2.06
CA ASN A 161 -10.61 -5.37 1.45
C ASN A 161 -11.02 -6.68 2.16
N GLY A 162 -11.19 -6.67 3.48
CA GLY A 162 -11.70 -7.81 4.25
C GLY A 162 -13.14 -8.19 3.88
N ASP A 163 -14.03 -7.20 3.81
CA ASP A 163 -15.44 -7.43 3.39
C ASP A 163 -15.52 -7.84 1.93
N ALA A 164 -14.68 -7.26 1.07
CA ALA A 164 -14.62 -7.63 -0.34
C ALA A 164 -14.20 -9.10 -0.51
N LEU A 165 -13.16 -9.54 0.20
CA LEU A 165 -12.72 -10.92 0.18
C LEU A 165 -13.80 -11.87 0.71
N LYS A 166 -14.39 -11.55 1.87
CA LYS A 166 -15.50 -12.35 2.46
C LYS A 166 -16.65 -12.53 1.49
N ARG A 167 -17.09 -11.45 0.85
CA ARG A 167 -18.17 -11.46 -0.14
C ARG A 167 -17.86 -12.39 -1.31
N CYS A 168 -16.67 -12.27 -1.91
CA CYS A 168 -16.26 -13.13 -3.03
C CYS A 168 -16.18 -14.62 -2.61
N VAL A 169 -15.63 -14.91 -1.44
CA VAL A 169 -15.57 -16.28 -0.89
C VAL A 169 -16.96 -16.89 -0.72
N LEU A 170 -17.89 -16.14 -0.12
CA LEU A 170 -19.26 -16.61 0.09
C LEU A 170 -20.04 -16.79 -1.22
N GLN A 171 -19.73 -16.02 -2.28
CA GLN A 171 -20.31 -16.26 -3.61
C GLN A 171 -19.89 -17.64 -4.17
N TYR A 172 -18.62 -18.03 -4.05
CA TYR A 172 -18.19 -19.37 -4.46
C TYR A 172 -18.83 -20.49 -3.64
N VAL A 173 -18.99 -20.28 -2.32
CA VAL A 173 -19.67 -21.25 -1.44
C VAL A 173 -21.14 -21.39 -1.80
N ALA A 174 -21.80 -20.28 -2.17
CA ALA A 174 -23.18 -20.29 -2.64
C ALA A 174 -23.34 -21.05 -3.98
N ASP A 175 -22.39 -20.90 -4.91
CA ASP A 175 -22.37 -21.69 -6.17
C ASP A 175 -22.33 -23.20 -5.92
N TRP A 176 -21.72 -23.61 -4.80
CA TRP A 176 -21.64 -25.04 -4.40
C TRP A 176 -22.88 -25.51 -3.65
N GLY A 177 -23.79 -24.63 -3.26
CA GLY A 177 -24.96 -24.95 -2.45
C GLY A 177 -24.62 -25.45 -1.04
N ASP A 178 -23.48 -25.02 -0.47
CA ASP A 178 -22.97 -25.50 0.83
C ASP A 178 -23.33 -24.52 1.96
N ASP A 179 -24.60 -24.53 2.34
CA ASP A 179 -25.15 -23.65 3.39
C ASP A 179 -24.48 -23.87 4.75
N ALA A 180 -24.05 -25.08 5.04
CA ALA A 180 -23.37 -25.42 6.31
C ALA A 180 -21.99 -24.75 6.38
N LEU A 181 -21.24 -24.80 5.29
CA LEU A 181 -19.95 -24.11 5.16
C LEU A 181 -20.15 -22.59 5.25
N ALA A 182 -21.16 -22.03 4.54
CA ALA A 182 -21.45 -20.60 4.58
C ALA A 182 -21.76 -20.13 6.01
N ALA A 183 -22.61 -20.87 6.74
CA ALA A 183 -22.95 -20.56 8.13
C ALA A 183 -21.73 -20.65 9.07
N TRP A 184 -20.86 -21.65 8.87
CA TRP A 184 -19.62 -21.77 9.64
C TRP A 184 -18.65 -20.61 9.33
N ILE A 185 -18.44 -20.25 8.07
CA ILE A 185 -17.60 -19.10 7.69
C ILE A 185 -18.10 -17.82 8.34
N ALA A 186 -19.42 -17.59 8.32
CA ALA A 186 -20.01 -16.39 8.89
C ALA A 186 -19.82 -16.28 10.41
N ARG A 187 -19.84 -17.41 11.11
CA ARG A 187 -19.76 -17.48 12.58
C ARG A 187 -18.32 -17.56 13.10
N ASP A 188 -17.47 -18.38 12.48
CA ASP A 188 -16.19 -18.81 13.03
C ASP A 188 -14.97 -18.13 12.35
N CYS A 189 -15.13 -17.58 11.15
CA CYS A 189 -14.06 -16.89 10.45
C CYS A 189 -14.16 -15.36 10.61
N VAL A 190 -13.02 -14.71 10.80
CA VAL A 190 -12.94 -13.25 10.95
C VAL A 190 -12.24 -12.67 9.72
N PHE A 191 -12.88 -11.72 9.05
CA PHE A 191 -12.30 -11.01 7.92
C PHE A 191 -12.08 -9.55 8.35
N CYS A 192 -10.83 -9.20 8.58
CA CYS A 192 -10.44 -7.84 8.96
C CYS A 192 -10.09 -7.03 7.71
N SER A 193 -10.65 -5.84 7.57
CA SER A 193 -10.14 -4.89 6.59
C SER A 193 -8.82 -4.31 7.08
N THR A 194 -7.87 -4.06 6.17
CA THR A 194 -6.55 -3.55 6.53
C THR A 194 -6.12 -2.35 5.69
N LEU A 195 -5.28 -1.51 6.29
CA LEU A 195 -4.56 -0.46 5.61
C LEU A 195 -3.06 -0.64 5.85
N VAL A 196 -2.32 -0.82 4.77
CA VAL A 196 -0.87 -0.97 4.81
C VAL A 196 -0.18 0.31 4.36
N ASP A 197 0.90 0.71 5.03
CA ASP A 197 1.68 1.88 4.64
C ASP A 197 3.17 1.64 4.90
N ARG A 198 3.87 1.25 3.87
CA ARG A 198 5.32 1.15 3.73
C ARG A 198 5.68 1.23 2.26
N ILE A 199 6.67 2.04 1.90
CA ILE A 199 7.26 2.04 0.56
C ILE A 199 8.27 0.90 0.50
N VAL A 200 8.02 -0.08 -0.36
CA VAL A 200 8.92 -1.20 -0.61
C VAL A 200 9.48 -1.06 -2.03
N ALA A 201 10.76 -0.71 -2.10
CA ALA A 201 11.47 -0.53 -3.38
C ALA A 201 11.69 -1.86 -4.11
N GLY A 202 11.64 -2.97 -3.38
CA GLY A 202 11.83 -4.30 -3.93
C GLY A 202 13.29 -4.75 -3.88
N ARG A 203 13.80 -5.31 -4.95
CA ARG A 203 15.19 -5.75 -5.03
C ARG A 203 16.14 -4.56 -5.07
N PRO A 204 17.33 -4.66 -4.45
CA PRO A 204 18.36 -3.65 -4.63
C PRO A 204 18.82 -3.61 -6.10
N ASP A 205 19.33 -2.46 -6.53
CA ASP A 205 20.08 -2.33 -7.76
C ASP A 205 21.37 -3.19 -7.71
N PRO A 206 21.99 -3.51 -8.86
CA PRO A 206 23.16 -4.39 -8.89
C PRO A 206 24.33 -3.93 -8.01
N GLU A 207 24.63 -2.63 -7.99
CA GLU A 207 25.70 -2.06 -7.17
C GLU A 207 25.41 -2.22 -5.67
N SER A 208 24.20 -1.88 -5.25
CA SER A 208 23.76 -2.11 -3.87
C SER A 208 23.74 -3.59 -3.51
N ALA A 209 23.33 -4.48 -4.42
CA ALA A 209 23.34 -5.92 -4.18
C ALA A 209 24.74 -6.46 -3.94
N ASP A 210 25.74 -6.02 -4.72
CA ASP A 210 27.14 -6.41 -4.55
C ASP A 210 27.72 -5.87 -3.22
N ARG A 211 27.36 -4.62 -2.86
CA ARG A 211 27.74 -4.03 -1.58
C ARG A 211 27.15 -4.80 -0.39
N TYR A 212 25.87 -5.23 -0.51
CA TYR A 212 25.24 -6.05 0.55
C TYR A 212 25.87 -7.44 0.62
N ALA A 213 26.15 -8.07 -0.51
CA ALA A 213 26.82 -9.36 -0.54
C ALA A 213 28.19 -9.31 0.15
N ALA A 214 28.96 -8.24 -0.06
CA ALA A 214 30.22 -8.02 0.62
C ALA A 214 30.05 -7.84 2.16
N ARG A 215 28.99 -7.16 2.61
CA ARG A 215 28.69 -6.95 4.04
C ARG A 215 28.21 -8.24 4.73
N LEU A 216 27.44 -9.06 4.01
CA LEU A 216 26.85 -10.31 4.53
C LEU A 216 27.81 -11.49 4.41
N GLY A 217 28.86 -11.39 3.58
CA GLY A 217 29.74 -12.50 3.24
C GLY A 217 29.15 -13.51 2.24
N GLU A 218 27.94 -13.25 1.77
CA GLU A 218 27.23 -14.08 0.78
C GLU A 218 26.24 -13.25 -0.03
N ARG A 219 25.87 -13.75 -1.23
CA ARG A 219 24.82 -13.16 -2.04
C ARG A 219 23.45 -13.68 -1.63
N ASP A 220 22.51 -12.77 -1.38
CA ASP A 220 21.12 -13.11 -1.09
C ASP A 220 20.21 -12.64 -2.23
N ASP A 221 19.82 -13.55 -3.12
CA ASP A 221 18.91 -13.27 -4.25
C ASP A 221 17.45 -13.09 -3.81
N ALA A 222 17.12 -13.37 -2.56
CA ALA A 222 15.81 -13.13 -1.96
C ALA A 222 15.78 -11.82 -1.15
N LEU A 223 16.90 -11.10 -0.99
CA LEU A 223 16.96 -9.82 -0.28
C LEU A 223 15.95 -8.82 -0.82
N VAL A 224 15.25 -8.14 0.09
CA VAL A 224 14.24 -7.14 -0.23
C VAL A 224 14.52 -5.82 0.50
N CYS A 225 14.37 -4.70 -0.23
CA CYS A 225 14.56 -3.35 0.31
C CYS A 225 13.22 -2.64 0.52
N GLY A 226 13.08 -1.97 1.65
CA GLY A 226 11.97 -1.08 1.97
C GLY A 226 12.42 0.08 2.83
N GLU A 227 11.52 1.02 3.09
CA GLU A 227 11.79 2.11 4.02
C GLU A 227 11.66 1.65 5.48
N PRO A 228 12.30 2.36 6.45
CA PRO A 228 12.13 2.08 7.88
C PRO A 228 10.70 2.35 8.37
N PHE A 229 10.06 3.38 7.81
CA PHE A 229 8.67 3.69 8.13
C PHE A 229 7.76 2.52 7.80
N HIS A 230 6.87 2.21 8.71
CA HIS A 230 5.80 1.25 8.51
C HIS A 230 4.60 1.67 9.35
N PHE A 231 3.42 1.41 8.82
CA PHE A 231 2.17 1.64 9.55
C PHE A 231 1.13 0.61 9.08
N PHE A 232 0.54 -0.08 10.04
CA PHE A 232 -0.46 -1.09 9.75
C PHE A 232 -1.73 -0.76 10.54
N VAL A 233 -2.87 -0.64 9.87
CA VAL A 233 -4.16 -0.50 10.52
C VAL A 233 -4.97 -1.76 10.24
N VAL A 234 -5.54 -2.33 11.27
CA VAL A 234 -6.41 -3.49 11.17
C VAL A 234 -7.76 -3.12 11.77
N GLU A 235 -8.78 -3.14 10.91
CA GLU A 235 -10.16 -2.95 11.34
C GLU A 235 -10.69 -4.27 11.87
N THR A 236 -10.91 -4.32 13.19
CA THR A 236 -11.35 -5.52 13.89
C THR A 236 -12.83 -5.43 14.23
N PRO A 237 -13.58 -6.54 14.08
CA PRO A 237 -14.97 -6.58 14.55
C PRO A 237 -15.07 -6.27 16.05
N PRO A 238 -16.16 -5.64 16.50
CA PRO A 238 -16.37 -5.37 17.91
C PRO A 238 -16.28 -6.64 18.77
N GLY A 239 -15.50 -6.56 19.85
CA GLY A 239 -15.31 -7.66 20.80
C GLY A 239 -14.28 -8.73 20.38
N PHE A 240 -13.62 -8.57 19.21
CA PHE A 240 -12.53 -9.45 18.79
C PHE A 240 -11.17 -8.84 19.16
N ASP A 241 -10.47 -9.47 20.09
CA ASP A 241 -9.12 -9.05 20.52
C ASP A 241 -8.04 -9.72 19.64
N LEU A 242 -7.77 -9.12 18.50
CA LEU A 242 -6.74 -9.59 17.59
C LEU A 242 -5.33 -9.46 18.19
N GLU A 243 -5.09 -8.45 19.03
CA GLU A 243 -3.76 -8.20 19.61
C GLU A 243 -3.32 -9.33 20.54
N ALA A 244 -4.26 -10.01 21.22
CA ALA A 244 -3.94 -11.18 22.02
C ALA A 244 -3.37 -12.35 21.18
N GLU A 245 -3.80 -12.49 19.93
CA GLU A 245 -3.34 -13.54 19.01
C GLU A 245 -2.19 -13.07 18.08
N LEU A 246 -2.15 -11.77 17.73
CA LEU A 246 -1.17 -11.18 16.82
C LEU A 246 -0.50 -9.96 17.51
N PRO A 247 0.48 -10.18 18.40
CA PRO A 247 1.00 -9.17 19.33
C PRO A 247 1.98 -8.19 18.66
N LEU A 248 1.54 -7.47 17.62
CA LEU A 248 2.38 -6.59 16.83
C LEU A 248 2.90 -5.40 17.64
N ARG A 249 2.08 -4.77 18.50
CA ARG A 249 2.54 -3.64 19.35
C ARG A 249 3.65 -4.08 20.30
N LYS A 250 3.51 -5.25 20.92
CA LYS A 250 4.53 -5.82 21.81
C LYS A 250 5.84 -6.10 21.06
N ALA A 251 5.76 -6.40 19.77
CA ALA A 251 6.93 -6.58 18.90
C ALA A 251 7.56 -5.24 18.45
N GLY A 252 6.99 -4.09 18.82
CA GLY A 252 7.47 -2.78 18.40
C GLY A 252 7.07 -2.41 16.98
N VAL A 253 5.99 -3.01 16.46
CA VAL A 253 5.41 -2.65 15.17
C VAL A 253 4.43 -1.50 15.36
N ASN A 254 4.51 -0.50 14.47
CA ASN A 254 3.57 0.60 14.45
C ASN A 254 2.23 0.13 13.85
N VAL A 255 1.32 -0.31 14.73
CA VAL A 255 0.02 -0.87 14.35
C VAL A 255 -1.11 -0.23 15.14
N VAL A 256 -2.25 -0.06 14.49
CA VAL A 256 -3.52 0.35 15.11
C VAL A 256 -4.56 -0.74 14.88
N TYR A 257 -5.15 -1.23 15.96
CA TYR A 257 -6.37 -2.03 15.94
C TYR A 257 -7.54 -1.11 16.25
N THR A 258 -8.53 -1.04 15.37
CA THR A 258 -9.64 -0.09 15.48
C THR A 258 -10.93 -0.71 14.93
N PRO A 259 -12.10 -0.32 15.43
CA PRO A 259 -13.37 -0.66 14.80
C PRO A 259 -13.69 0.19 13.56
N ASP A 260 -12.94 1.28 13.32
CA ASP A 260 -13.09 2.17 12.16
C ASP A 260 -11.72 2.60 11.63
N MET A 261 -11.39 2.15 10.43
CA MET A 261 -10.13 2.45 9.76
C MET A 261 -10.19 3.76 8.95
N GLN A 262 -11.37 4.30 8.71
CA GLN A 262 -11.57 5.41 7.77
C GLN A 262 -10.75 6.67 8.09
N PRO A 263 -10.58 7.11 9.35
CA PRO A 263 -9.75 8.28 9.67
C PRO A 263 -8.27 8.09 9.24
N TYR A 264 -7.73 6.90 9.44
CA TYR A 264 -6.34 6.56 9.06
C TYR A 264 -6.16 6.45 7.55
N ARG A 265 -7.17 5.91 6.85
CA ARG A 265 -7.21 5.88 5.39
C ARG A 265 -7.24 7.30 4.82
N THR A 266 -8.12 8.14 5.35
CA THR A 266 -8.21 9.56 4.98
C THR A 266 -6.87 10.26 5.19
N ARG A 267 -6.22 10.06 6.35
CA ARG A 267 -4.89 10.58 6.65
C ARG A 267 -3.88 10.18 5.57
N LYS A 268 -3.76 8.87 5.29
CA LYS A 268 -2.81 8.38 4.28
C LYS A 268 -3.09 8.97 2.90
N VAL A 269 -4.35 8.92 2.46
CA VAL A 269 -4.74 9.39 1.12
C VAL A 269 -4.49 10.88 0.97
N ARG A 270 -4.78 11.69 1.98
CA ARG A 270 -4.61 13.15 1.90
C ARG A 270 -3.16 13.58 2.05
N PHE A 271 -2.48 13.17 3.12
CA PHE A 271 -1.10 13.61 3.38
C PHE A 271 -0.09 13.01 2.41
N LEU A 272 -0.09 11.67 2.21
CA LEU A 272 0.90 11.03 1.35
C LEU A 272 0.52 11.14 -0.13
N ASN A 273 -0.65 10.62 -0.48
CA ASN A 273 -1.04 10.50 -1.89
C ASN A 273 -1.53 11.84 -2.46
N GLY A 274 -2.24 12.64 -1.67
CA GLY A 274 -2.75 13.95 -2.07
C GLY A 274 -1.63 14.95 -2.30
N ALA A 275 -0.67 15.07 -1.39
CA ALA A 275 0.48 15.94 -1.55
C ALA A 275 1.31 15.58 -2.80
N HIS A 276 1.58 14.29 -3.03
CA HIS A 276 2.20 13.85 -4.29
C HIS A 276 1.37 14.29 -5.51
N THR A 277 0.08 13.96 -5.54
CA THR A 277 -0.76 14.24 -6.70
C THR A 277 -0.87 15.73 -7.00
N ALA A 278 -0.85 16.58 -5.97
CA ALA A 278 -0.90 18.02 -6.13
C ALA A 278 0.42 18.63 -6.67
N THR A 279 1.58 18.07 -6.32
CA THR A 279 2.88 18.70 -6.60
C THR A 279 3.63 18.08 -7.79
N ILE A 280 3.38 16.81 -8.11
CA ILE A 280 4.11 16.08 -9.15
C ILE A 280 3.98 16.69 -10.54
N PRO A 281 2.81 17.13 -11.04
CA PRO A 281 2.71 17.78 -12.34
C PRO A 281 3.59 19.02 -12.46
N GLU A 282 3.64 19.87 -11.44
CA GLU A 282 4.51 21.04 -11.38
C GLU A 282 5.98 20.64 -11.41
N GLY A 283 6.37 19.64 -10.60
CA GLY A 283 7.74 19.13 -10.56
C GLY A 283 8.24 18.59 -11.90
N ILE A 284 7.40 17.85 -12.64
CA ILE A 284 7.74 17.35 -13.98
C ILE A 284 7.94 18.51 -14.97
N LEU A 285 7.10 19.53 -14.90
CA LEU A 285 7.20 20.72 -15.74
C LEU A 285 8.44 21.56 -15.39
N ALA A 286 8.87 21.55 -14.13
CA ALA A 286 10.13 22.15 -13.66
C ALA A 286 11.39 21.36 -14.06
N GLY A 287 11.22 20.14 -14.62
CA GLY A 287 12.34 19.31 -15.07
C GLY A 287 12.93 18.40 -14.01
N PHE A 288 12.26 18.20 -12.88
CA PHE A 288 12.65 17.18 -11.90
C PHE A 288 12.24 15.77 -12.36
N THR A 289 12.94 14.78 -11.86
CA THR A 289 12.73 13.37 -12.23
C THR A 289 12.33 12.49 -11.06
N GLU A 290 12.74 12.83 -9.85
CA GLU A 290 12.48 12.06 -8.62
C GLU A 290 11.91 12.94 -7.50
N VAL A 291 11.14 12.31 -6.59
CA VAL A 291 10.53 13.01 -5.45
C VAL A 291 11.57 13.59 -4.51
N ALA A 292 12.67 12.86 -4.26
CA ALA A 292 13.74 13.33 -3.39
C ALA A 292 14.39 14.63 -3.91
N GLU A 293 14.51 14.79 -5.24
CA GLU A 293 15.00 16.03 -5.85
C GLU A 293 14.06 17.22 -5.57
N LEU A 294 12.72 16.97 -5.64
CA LEU A 294 11.73 18.01 -5.33
C LEU A 294 11.83 18.48 -3.88
N VAL A 295 11.91 17.54 -2.94
CA VAL A 295 11.99 17.89 -1.51
C VAL A 295 13.31 18.55 -1.15
N ALA A 296 14.39 18.26 -1.88
CA ALA A 296 15.67 18.94 -1.71
C ALA A 296 15.66 20.38 -2.24
N ASP A 297 14.78 20.73 -3.18
CA ASP A 297 14.62 22.08 -3.67
C ASP A 297 13.90 22.97 -2.65
N PRO A 298 14.46 24.14 -2.23
CA PRO A 298 13.86 24.97 -1.19
C PRO A 298 12.45 25.49 -1.52
N HIS A 299 12.15 25.78 -2.79
CA HIS A 299 10.84 26.23 -3.24
C HIS A 299 9.80 25.12 -3.06
N PHE A 300 10.08 23.93 -3.60
CA PHE A 300 9.17 22.79 -3.49
C PHE A 300 9.05 22.28 -2.04
N ASN A 301 10.12 22.32 -1.25
CA ASN A 301 10.04 21.97 0.18
C ASN A 301 9.07 22.90 0.92
N ALA A 302 9.17 24.19 0.70
CA ALA A 302 8.25 25.17 1.28
C ALA A 302 6.80 24.94 0.80
N HIS A 303 6.63 24.60 -0.48
CA HIS A 303 5.33 24.28 -1.09
C HIS A 303 4.71 23.03 -0.45
N PHE A 304 5.47 21.94 -0.33
CA PHE A 304 5.00 20.72 0.37
C PHE A 304 4.58 21.00 1.81
N LYS A 305 5.36 21.79 2.55
CA LYS A 305 5.03 22.16 3.93
C LYS A 305 3.71 22.93 4.03
N LYS A 306 3.46 23.89 3.14
CA LYS A 306 2.18 24.62 3.10
C LYS A 306 1.02 23.67 2.81
N ILE A 307 1.13 22.83 1.79
CA ILE A 307 0.10 21.84 1.45
C ILE A 307 -0.19 20.92 2.66
N LEU A 308 0.84 20.36 3.27
CA LEU A 308 0.68 19.39 4.35
C LEU A 308 0.11 20.01 5.62
N PHE A 309 0.71 21.12 6.09
CA PHE A 309 0.41 21.65 7.42
C PHE A 309 -0.68 22.73 7.44
N GLU A 310 -0.88 23.46 6.34
CA GLU A 310 -1.85 24.54 6.27
C GLU A 310 -3.15 24.15 5.57
N GLU A 311 -3.08 23.28 4.54
CA GLU A 311 -4.24 22.97 3.71
C GLU A 311 -4.81 21.55 3.94
N ILE A 312 -3.98 20.53 4.11
CA ILE A 312 -4.45 19.16 4.39
C ILE A 312 -4.76 18.97 5.88
N PHE A 313 -3.86 19.40 6.76
CA PHE A 313 -3.92 19.17 8.19
C PHE A 313 -5.30 19.50 8.84
N PRO A 314 -5.94 20.64 8.54
CA PRO A 314 -7.23 20.97 9.15
C PRO A 314 -8.39 20.09 8.66
N THR A 315 -8.22 19.32 7.58
CA THR A 315 -9.28 18.52 6.97
C THR A 315 -9.28 17.05 7.42
N VAL A 316 -8.32 16.63 8.22
CA VAL A 316 -8.23 15.25 8.72
C VAL A 316 -8.69 15.20 10.17
N ASP A 317 -9.64 14.30 10.46
CA ASP A 317 -10.21 14.12 11.79
C ASP A 317 -9.43 13.05 12.57
N LEU A 318 -8.33 13.49 13.18
CA LEU A 318 -7.46 12.70 14.08
C LEU A 318 -6.81 13.66 15.08
N PRO A 319 -6.28 13.18 16.22
CA PRO A 319 -5.52 13.98 17.16
C PRO A 319 -4.40 14.79 16.49
N GLU A 320 -4.16 16.01 16.98
CA GLU A 320 -3.21 16.93 16.32
C GLU A 320 -1.77 16.40 16.31
N ASP A 321 -1.35 15.76 17.40
CA ASP A 321 -0.05 15.12 17.52
C ASP A 321 0.14 13.97 16.54
N GLU A 322 -0.87 13.13 16.34
CA GLU A 322 -0.84 12.06 15.35
C GLU A 322 -0.77 12.60 13.91
N LYS A 323 -1.55 13.64 13.60
CA LYS A 323 -1.51 14.30 12.28
C LYS A 323 -0.15 14.91 12.00
N ARG A 324 0.42 15.59 13.00
CA ARG A 324 1.73 16.24 12.90
C ARG A 324 2.84 15.23 12.66
N ALA A 325 2.91 14.22 13.51
CA ALA A 325 3.90 13.16 13.38
C ALA A 325 3.81 12.47 12.00
N TYR A 326 2.59 12.24 11.50
CA TYR A 326 2.42 11.64 10.18
C TYR A 326 2.83 12.60 9.05
N ALA A 327 2.48 13.88 9.10
CA ALA A 327 2.88 14.87 8.11
C ALA A 327 4.41 15.06 8.05
N GLU A 328 5.09 15.06 9.20
CA GLU A 328 6.55 15.10 9.31
C GLU A 328 7.17 13.83 8.69
N SER A 329 6.62 12.64 9.01
CA SER A 329 7.07 11.39 8.41
C SER A 329 6.94 11.37 6.89
N VAL A 330 5.89 11.99 6.33
CA VAL A 330 5.71 12.10 4.88
C VAL A 330 6.85 12.90 4.24
N LEU A 331 7.28 14.01 4.85
CA LEU A 331 8.42 14.78 4.33
C LEU A 331 9.72 14.00 4.38
N GLU A 332 9.98 13.25 5.45
CA GLU A 332 11.16 12.37 5.55
C GLU A 332 11.14 11.26 4.50
N ARG A 333 9.98 10.66 4.28
CA ARG A 333 9.78 9.61 3.27
C ARG A 333 9.98 10.13 1.85
N PHE A 334 9.54 11.37 1.58
CA PHE A 334 9.77 12.03 0.29
C PHE A 334 11.25 12.40 0.08
N ALA A 335 11.96 12.72 1.15
CA ALA A 335 13.39 13.00 1.12
C ALA A 335 14.27 11.74 1.01
N ASN A 336 13.69 10.53 1.01
CA ASN A 336 14.45 9.28 0.98
C ASN A 336 15.26 9.11 -0.32
N PRO A 337 16.60 9.20 -0.27
CA PRO A 337 17.44 9.14 -1.45
C PRO A 337 17.54 7.73 -2.06
N PHE A 338 17.11 6.71 -1.32
CA PHE A 338 17.16 5.32 -1.76
C PHE A 338 15.88 4.86 -2.47
N ALA A 339 14.82 5.67 -2.43
CA ALA A 339 13.52 5.26 -2.97
C ALA A 339 13.48 5.33 -4.51
N HIS A 340 14.29 6.19 -5.13
CA HIS A 340 14.30 6.44 -6.59
C HIS A 340 12.89 6.58 -7.18
N HIS A 341 12.01 7.30 -6.44
CA HIS A 341 10.60 7.40 -6.75
C HIS A 341 10.38 8.37 -7.92
N LYS A 342 10.24 7.81 -9.11
CA LYS A 342 10.11 8.58 -10.36
C LYS A 342 8.80 9.34 -10.43
N LEU A 343 8.86 10.64 -10.75
CA LEU A 343 7.67 11.49 -10.86
C LEU A 343 6.68 10.98 -11.92
N LEU A 344 7.17 10.52 -13.07
CA LEU A 344 6.32 9.99 -14.14
C LEU A 344 5.56 8.73 -13.73
N SER A 345 6.14 7.88 -12.87
CA SER A 345 5.42 6.71 -12.34
C SER A 345 4.28 7.10 -11.39
N ILE A 346 4.44 8.19 -10.66
CA ILE A 346 3.38 8.74 -9.79
C ILE A 346 2.31 9.43 -10.64
N ALA A 347 2.70 10.09 -11.74
CA ALA A 347 1.81 10.84 -12.63
C ALA A 347 0.91 9.96 -13.51
N LEU A 348 1.01 8.64 -13.46
CA LEU A 348 0.08 7.74 -14.17
C LEU A 348 -1.36 7.98 -13.69
N ASN A 349 -2.31 8.09 -14.62
CA ASN A 349 -3.74 8.28 -14.34
C ASN A 349 -4.00 9.48 -13.40
N SER A 350 -3.37 10.63 -13.66
CA SER A 350 -3.40 11.79 -12.76
C SER A 350 -4.80 12.41 -12.64
N VAL A 351 -5.66 12.32 -13.66
CA VAL A 351 -7.04 12.82 -13.58
C VAL A 351 -7.82 12.09 -12.48
N SER A 352 -7.87 10.75 -12.54
CA SER A 352 -8.59 9.97 -11.55
C SER A 352 -7.98 10.12 -10.14
N LYS A 353 -6.65 10.19 -10.05
CA LYS A 353 -5.95 10.40 -8.77
C LYS A 353 -6.26 11.78 -8.18
N TRP A 354 -6.28 12.83 -8.98
CA TRP A 354 -6.61 14.17 -8.49
C TRP A 354 -8.04 14.22 -7.94
N LYS A 355 -8.99 13.62 -8.66
CA LYS A 355 -10.40 13.49 -8.24
C LYS A 355 -10.52 12.87 -6.85
N VAL A 356 -9.80 11.77 -6.57
CA VAL A 356 -10.00 11.00 -5.33
C VAL A 356 -9.05 11.37 -4.19
N ARG A 357 -7.94 12.07 -4.49
CA ARG A 357 -6.90 12.38 -3.50
C ARG A 357 -6.82 13.86 -3.12
N VAL A 358 -7.15 14.77 -4.05
CA VAL A 358 -7.01 16.22 -3.87
C VAL A 358 -8.36 16.89 -3.70
N LEU A 359 -9.29 16.63 -4.61
CA LEU A 359 -10.62 17.29 -4.61
C LEU A 359 -11.38 17.14 -3.28
N PRO A 360 -11.43 15.97 -2.62
CA PRO A 360 -12.11 15.83 -1.33
C PRO A 360 -11.51 16.74 -0.25
N THR A 361 -10.18 16.95 -0.28
CA THR A 361 -9.52 17.87 0.64
C THR A 361 -9.93 19.32 0.38
N ILE A 362 -10.03 19.73 -0.89
CA ILE A 362 -10.50 21.09 -1.26
C ILE A 362 -11.93 21.31 -0.77
N LEU A 363 -12.83 20.36 -1.01
CA LEU A 363 -14.22 20.45 -0.59
C LEU A 363 -14.36 20.55 0.94
N ASP A 364 -13.64 19.72 1.68
CA ASP A 364 -13.65 19.77 3.13
C ASP A 364 -13.03 21.06 3.68
N TYR A 365 -11.94 21.53 3.07
CA TYR A 365 -11.34 22.79 3.46
C TYR A 365 -12.28 23.97 3.26
N VAL A 366 -12.95 24.06 2.11
CA VAL A 366 -13.96 25.09 1.83
C VAL A 366 -15.10 25.01 2.84
N ARG A 367 -15.59 23.81 3.15
CA ARG A 367 -16.64 23.60 4.16
C ARG A 367 -16.19 24.07 5.57
N LEU A 368 -14.93 23.84 5.94
CA LEU A 368 -14.40 24.14 7.28
C LEU A 368 -13.96 25.60 7.43
N LYS A 369 -13.38 26.20 6.39
CA LYS A 369 -12.74 27.51 6.44
C LYS A 369 -13.48 28.61 5.70
N GLY A 370 -14.43 28.26 4.81
CA GLY A 370 -15.13 29.23 3.96
C GLY A 370 -14.27 29.84 2.85
N THR A 371 -13.03 29.37 2.66
CA THR A 371 -12.08 29.85 1.65
C THR A 371 -11.44 28.66 0.94
N LEU A 372 -10.87 28.90 -0.24
CA LEU A 372 -10.13 27.87 -0.98
C LEU A 372 -8.76 27.59 -0.34
N PRO A 373 -8.29 26.31 -0.33
CA PRO A 373 -6.89 25.98 -0.11
C PRO A 373 -6.11 26.33 -1.39
N GLU A 374 -5.33 27.41 -1.36
CA GLU A 374 -4.75 28.03 -2.55
C GLU A 374 -3.85 27.07 -3.32
N ASN A 375 -2.89 26.41 -2.64
CA ASN A 375 -1.92 25.56 -3.31
C ASN A 375 -2.57 24.30 -3.91
N LEU A 376 -3.49 23.66 -3.18
CA LEU A 376 -4.24 22.51 -3.69
C LEU A 376 -5.14 22.90 -4.88
N THR A 377 -5.74 24.10 -4.86
CA THR A 377 -6.56 24.59 -5.98
C THR A 377 -5.68 24.91 -7.20
N ARG A 378 -4.52 25.56 -7.00
CA ARG A 378 -3.55 25.86 -8.06
C ARG A 378 -2.95 24.59 -8.68
N SER A 379 -2.89 23.48 -7.93
CA SER A 379 -2.44 22.20 -8.46
C SER A 379 -3.25 21.72 -9.67
N PHE A 380 -4.53 22.14 -9.77
CA PHE A 380 -5.35 21.86 -10.95
C PHE A 380 -4.83 22.55 -12.21
N ALA A 381 -4.34 23.80 -12.11
CA ALA A 381 -3.72 24.50 -13.24
C ALA A 381 -2.43 23.77 -13.70
N TRP A 382 -1.63 23.26 -12.77
CA TRP A 382 -0.46 22.43 -13.09
C TRP A 382 -0.84 21.10 -13.75
N LEU A 383 -1.93 20.48 -13.29
CA LEU A 383 -2.49 19.28 -13.93
C LEU A 383 -2.88 19.59 -15.39
N LEU A 384 -3.60 20.67 -15.65
CA LEU A 384 -3.99 21.09 -17.01
C LEU A 384 -2.78 21.34 -17.92
N ARG A 385 -1.73 22.00 -17.40
CA ARG A 385 -0.48 22.21 -18.14
C ARG A 385 0.24 20.91 -18.43
N PHE A 386 0.31 19.99 -17.47
CA PHE A 386 0.93 18.68 -17.65
C PHE A 386 0.23 17.88 -18.74
N TYR A 387 -1.11 17.91 -18.80
CA TYR A 387 -1.88 17.20 -19.82
C TYR A 387 -1.75 17.79 -21.24
N ARG A 388 -1.09 18.92 -21.40
CA ARG A 388 -0.70 19.48 -22.71
C ARG A 388 0.70 19.00 -23.18
N THR A 389 1.36 18.16 -22.42
CA THR A 389 2.67 17.58 -22.80
C THR A 389 2.48 16.18 -23.40
N ASP A 390 3.56 15.67 -24.01
CA ASP A 390 3.67 14.30 -24.53
C ASP A 390 3.98 13.24 -23.44
N LYS A 391 4.19 13.68 -22.18
CA LYS A 391 4.58 12.82 -21.04
C LYS A 391 3.39 12.17 -20.34
N VAL A 392 2.17 12.46 -20.76
CA VAL A 392 0.93 11.95 -20.14
C VAL A 392 0.75 10.48 -20.43
N ASN A 393 0.44 9.72 -19.37
CA ASN A 393 0.00 8.32 -19.47
C ASN A 393 -1.27 8.15 -18.61
N ASP A 394 -2.41 8.08 -19.29
CA ASP A 394 -3.75 7.93 -18.71
C ASP A 394 -4.61 7.07 -19.65
N SER A 395 -5.90 6.86 -19.33
CA SER A 395 -6.78 6.12 -20.22
C SER A 395 -6.84 6.75 -21.62
N PRO A 396 -7.04 5.94 -22.68
CA PRO A 396 -7.10 6.46 -24.05
C PRO A 396 -8.13 7.58 -24.24
N GLU A 397 -9.27 7.49 -23.56
CA GLU A 397 -10.35 8.47 -23.62
C GLU A 397 -9.94 9.80 -23.00
N VAL A 398 -9.28 9.76 -21.84
CA VAL A 398 -8.76 10.95 -21.15
C VAL A 398 -7.67 11.62 -21.99
N VAL A 399 -6.72 10.83 -22.50
CA VAL A 399 -5.65 11.36 -23.37
C VAL A 399 -6.22 11.99 -24.62
N ALA A 400 -7.18 11.36 -25.30
CA ALA A 400 -7.81 11.89 -26.50
C ALA A 400 -8.56 13.20 -26.21
N TYR A 401 -9.27 13.27 -25.09
CA TYR A 401 -9.98 14.48 -24.66
C TYR A 401 -9.01 15.66 -24.47
N PHE A 402 -7.94 15.50 -23.72
CA PHE A 402 -6.97 16.58 -23.50
C PHE A 402 -6.18 16.96 -24.77
N LYS A 403 -5.96 16.01 -25.68
CA LYS A 403 -5.39 16.30 -27.02
C LYS A 403 -6.26 17.18 -27.90
N SER A 404 -7.58 17.20 -27.69
CA SER A 404 -8.49 18.14 -28.39
C SER A 404 -8.32 19.58 -27.91
N ASN A 405 -7.45 19.84 -26.94
CA ASN A 405 -7.15 21.14 -26.37
C ASN A 405 -8.39 21.89 -25.83
N PRO A 406 -9.18 21.25 -24.95
CA PRO A 406 -10.36 21.87 -24.37
C PRO A 406 -10.01 23.13 -23.56
N SER A 407 -10.93 24.07 -23.44
CA SER A 407 -10.75 25.21 -22.55
C SER A 407 -10.70 24.76 -21.08
N PRO A 408 -10.01 25.51 -20.20
CA PRO A 408 -10.03 25.20 -18.77
C PRO A 408 -11.45 25.08 -18.18
N ASP A 409 -12.36 25.94 -18.62
CA ASP A 409 -13.75 25.93 -18.22
C ASP A 409 -14.48 24.65 -18.66
N ASP A 410 -14.27 24.21 -19.91
CA ASP A 410 -14.83 22.94 -20.38
C ASP A 410 -14.32 21.76 -19.57
N VAL A 411 -13.04 21.75 -19.22
CA VAL A 411 -12.46 20.70 -18.37
C VAL A 411 -13.08 20.70 -16.98
N MET A 412 -13.23 21.88 -16.35
CA MET A 412 -13.80 22.00 -15.01
C MET A 412 -15.26 21.55 -14.94
N ARG A 413 -16.03 21.71 -16.02
CA ARG A 413 -17.44 21.29 -16.10
C ARG A 413 -17.65 19.79 -16.35
N ARG A 414 -16.61 19.02 -16.61
CA ARG A 414 -16.69 17.57 -16.90
C ARG A 414 -17.02 16.77 -15.63
N THR A 415 -18.31 16.65 -15.33
CA THR A 415 -18.80 15.92 -14.16
C THR A 415 -18.46 14.43 -14.18
N ASP A 416 -18.30 13.83 -15.34
CA ASP A 416 -17.85 12.46 -15.52
C ASP A 416 -16.38 12.27 -15.05
N LEU A 417 -15.53 13.26 -15.29
CA LEU A 417 -14.14 13.24 -14.82
C LEU A 417 -14.03 13.52 -13.32
N TRP A 418 -14.75 14.53 -12.82
CA TRP A 418 -14.55 15.05 -11.45
C TRP A 418 -15.63 14.61 -10.46
N GLY A 419 -16.77 14.10 -10.92
CA GLY A 419 -17.94 13.77 -10.09
C GLY A 419 -18.87 14.96 -9.80
N LEU A 420 -18.42 16.18 -10.09
CA LEU A 420 -19.18 17.44 -9.95
C LEU A 420 -18.64 18.48 -10.93
N ASP A 421 -19.39 19.56 -11.13
CA ASP A 421 -18.93 20.76 -11.85
C ASP A 421 -18.02 21.58 -10.91
N LEU A 422 -16.71 21.62 -11.20
CA LEU A 422 -15.73 22.34 -10.36
C LEU A 422 -15.97 23.86 -10.38
N THR A 423 -16.63 24.40 -11.41
CA THR A 423 -16.96 25.84 -11.48
C THR A 423 -18.02 26.24 -10.45
N ALA A 424 -18.75 25.28 -9.90
CA ALA A 424 -19.70 25.50 -8.80
C ALA A 424 -19.03 25.72 -7.44
N ILE A 425 -17.72 25.41 -7.30
CA ILE A 425 -16.96 25.68 -6.08
C ILE A 425 -16.62 27.17 -6.07
N PRO A 426 -17.03 27.95 -5.03
CA PRO A 426 -16.81 29.40 -5.00
C PRO A 426 -15.34 29.78 -5.18
N GLY A 427 -15.04 30.61 -6.18
CA GLY A 427 -13.68 31.10 -6.45
C GLY A 427 -12.74 30.12 -7.16
N PHE A 428 -13.12 28.85 -7.36
CA PHE A 428 -12.24 27.83 -7.94
C PHE A 428 -11.79 28.20 -9.37
N ALA A 429 -12.75 28.53 -10.25
CA ALA A 429 -12.44 28.89 -11.63
C ALA A 429 -11.54 30.13 -11.73
N ALA A 430 -11.77 31.13 -10.89
CA ALA A 430 -10.94 32.35 -10.84
C ALA A 430 -9.50 32.01 -10.39
N CYS A 431 -9.35 31.24 -9.33
CA CYS A 431 -8.03 30.81 -8.83
C CYS A 431 -7.25 30.02 -9.89
N VAL A 432 -7.91 29.12 -10.62
CA VAL A 432 -7.29 28.36 -11.72
C VAL A 432 -6.91 29.26 -12.88
N ALA A 433 -7.77 30.22 -13.27
CA ALA A 433 -7.49 31.16 -14.33
C ALA A 433 -6.28 32.05 -14.00
N ASP A 434 -6.21 32.58 -12.75
CA ASP A 434 -5.09 33.37 -12.27
C ASP A 434 -3.79 32.56 -12.28
N ALA A 435 -3.84 31.29 -11.84
CA ALA A 435 -2.69 30.40 -11.87
C ALA A 435 -2.22 30.09 -13.31
N LEU A 436 -3.14 29.97 -14.26
CA LEU A 436 -2.82 29.77 -15.68
C LEU A 436 -2.28 31.04 -16.36
N ALA A 437 -2.73 32.23 -15.93
CA ALA A 437 -2.26 33.51 -16.47
C ALA A 437 -0.84 33.87 -16.00
N GLN A 438 -0.44 33.41 -14.84
CA GLN A 438 0.93 33.60 -14.36
C GLN A 438 1.87 32.76 -15.22
N GLU A 439 2.68 33.42 -16.09
CA GLU A 439 3.72 32.81 -16.95
C GLU A 439 4.93 32.29 -16.13
N GLN A 440 4.68 31.56 -15.06
CA GLN A 440 5.77 30.93 -14.33
C GLN A 440 5.94 29.50 -14.84
N THR A 441 6.90 29.33 -15.77
CA THR A 441 7.57 28.02 -15.85
C THR A 441 8.23 27.81 -14.50
N PRO A 442 7.86 26.74 -13.75
CA PRO A 442 8.53 26.46 -12.48
C PRO A 442 10.02 26.32 -12.77
N ARG A 443 10.85 27.12 -12.12
CA ARG A 443 12.31 27.07 -12.34
C ARG A 443 12.93 26.30 -11.19
N ARG A 444 13.75 25.32 -11.52
CA ARG A 444 14.74 24.80 -10.57
C ARG A 444 15.46 25.99 -9.92
N ALA A 445 15.53 26.07 -8.61
CA ALA A 445 16.43 27.02 -7.97
C ALA A 445 17.82 26.79 -8.55
N ARG A 446 18.43 27.84 -9.14
CA ARG A 446 19.80 27.71 -9.62
C ARG A 446 20.69 27.45 -8.42
N ALA A 447 21.38 26.30 -8.44
CA ALA A 447 22.38 25.93 -7.46
C ALA A 447 23.52 26.94 -7.43
#